data_7e8ac9fd2457a4be3fe5e33ca9fc725b
#
_entry.id   7e8ac9fd2457a4be3fe5e33ca9fc725b
#
_cell.length_a   1.000
_cell.length_b   1.000
_cell.length_c   1.000
_cell.angle_alpha   90.00
_cell.angle_beta   90.00
_cell.angle_gamma   90.00
#
_symmetry.space_group_name_H-M   'P 1'
#
loop_
_entity.id
_entity.type
_entity.pdbx_description
1 polymer ?
#
loop_
_entity_poly.entity_id
_entity_poly.type
_entity_poly.pdbx_seq_one_letter_code
_entity_poly.pdbx_strand_id
1 'polypeptide(L)'
;MAKFEVVNKYLDTEKYPQCPVVLPVRATKNAAGYDFCASETVLIPSYNHNVEQLKGYMADKTMYSLPQVEGITKFTGIKPTLVPTGVKCKLDSNQYLEITARSSMPLKYWLVLANSEGIIDSDYYGNESNDGEICFQLINLAPSDIVIQQGDKIGQGIIKTYITVEDEEEVTTERTGGFGSTDDKD
;
A
#
# COMPACT_ATOMS: atom_id res chain seq x y z
N MET A 1 -6.59 21.04 6.93
CA MET A 1 -7.42 20.07 7.71
C MET A 1 -7.49 18.77 6.90
N ALA A 2 -7.08 17.68 7.47
CA ALA A 2 -7.04 16.38 6.80
C ALA A 2 -8.44 15.86 6.44
N LYS A 3 -8.57 15.16 5.28
CA LYS A 3 -9.84 14.64 4.79
C LYS A 3 -9.62 13.37 3.95
N PHE A 4 -10.43 12.33 4.19
CA PHE A 4 -10.52 11.17 3.30
C PHE A 4 -11.55 11.41 2.21
N GLU A 5 -11.21 11.02 0.99
CA GLU A 5 -12.08 11.14 -0.19
C GLU A 5 -12.01 9.86 -1.03
N VAL A 6 -13.06 9.59 -1.80
CA VAL A 6 -13.07 8.48 -2.76
C VAL A 6 -12.26 8.89 -3.99
N VAL A 7 -11.44 7.99 -4.51
CA VAL A 7 -10.72 8.21 -5.78
C VAL A 7 -11.69 8.23 -6.97
N ASN A 8 -11.36 8.99 -7.98
CA ASN A 8 -12.26 9.29 -9.11
C ASN A 8 -12.77 8.04 -9.85
N LYS A 9 -11.96 6.98 -9.94
CA LYS A 9 -12.35 5.74 -10.64
C LYS A 9 -13.63 5.09 -10.07
N TYR A 10 -13.89 5.24 -8.76
CA TYR A 10 -15.08 4.67 -8.11
C TYR A 10 -16.28 5.63 -8.04
N LEU A 11 -16.13 6.85 -8.55
CA LEU A 11 -17.21 7.82 -8.70
C LEU A 11 -17.95 7.66 -10.03
N ASP A 12 -17.45 6.81 -10.92
CA ASP A 12 -18.13 6.42 -12.16
C ASP A 12 -19.35 5.55 -11.86
N THR A 13 -20.53 6.15 -11.89
CA THR A 13 -21.80 5.49 -11.54
C THR A 13 -22.30 4.50 -12.61
N GLU A 14 -21.77 4.55 -13.83
CA GLU A 14 -22.06 3.55 -14.86
C GLU A 14 -21.32 2.24 -14.56
N LYS A 15 -20.05 2.34 -14.20
CA LYS A 15 -19.20 1.20 -13.85
C LYS A 15 -19.46 0.69 -12.44
N TYR A 16 -19.71 1.59 -11.49
CA TYR A 16 -19.94 1.30 -10.08
C TYR A 16 -21.29 1.90 -9.64
N PRO A 17 -22.44 1.26 -9.97
CA PRO A 17 -23.76 1.75 -9.58
C PRO A 17 -23.93 1.93 -8.07
N GLN A 18 -23.19 1.13 -7.30
CA GLN A 18 -23.00 1.32 -5.85
C GLN A 18 -21.51 1.45 -5.61
N CYS A 19 -21.08 2.60 -5.11
CA CYS A 19 -19.67 2.82 -4.80
C CYS A 19 -19.18 1.76 -3.78
N PRO A 20 -18.15 0.96 -4.13
CA PRO A 20 -17.66 -0.12 -3.25
C PRO A 20 -16.81 0.40 -2.08
N VAL A 21 -16.50 1.69 -2.06
CA VAL A 21 -15.54 2.29 -1.15
C VAL A 21 -16.19 2.64 0.19
N VAL A 22 -15.57 2.18 1.27
CA VAL A 22 -15.93 2.56 2.64
C VAL A 22 -14.90 3.57 3.14
N LEU A 23 -15.30 4.81 3.40
CA LEU A 23 -14.40 5.81 3.96
C LEU A 23 -13.91 5.41 5.35
N PRO A 24 -12.63 5.63 5.66
CA PRO A 24 -12.04 5.24 6.93
C PRO A 24 -12.68 5.93 8.13
N VAL A 25 -12.96 5.15 9.17
CA VAL A 25 -13.55 5.64 10.41
C VAL A 25 -12.80 5.07 11.62
N ARG A 26 -12.80 5.80 12.72
CA ARG A 26 -12.27 5.31 14.01
C ARG A 26 -13.28 4.35 14.64
N ALA A 27 -12.80 3.19 15.08
CA ALA A 27 -13.65 2.17 15.67
C ALA A 27 -14.20 2.58 17.06
N THR A 28 -13.48 3.43 17.81
CA THR A 28 -13.86 3.89 19.14
C THR A 28 -13.55 5.36 19.33
N LYS A 29 -14.14 6.00 20.35
CA LYS A 29 -13.95 7.42 20.66
C LYS A 29 -12.48 7.82 20.81
N ASN A 30 -11.66 6.95 21.39
CA ASN A 30 -10.26 7.23 21.71
C ASN A 30 -9.28 6.46 20.79
N ALA A 31 -9.76 5.80 19.73
CA ALA A 31 -8.87 5.20 18.74
C ALA A 31 -8.06 6.29 18.03
N ALA A 32 -6.75 6.09 17.91
CA ALA A 32 -5.89 6.97 17.10
C ALA A 32 -6.04 6.67 15.61
N GLY A 33 -6.20 5.38 15.26
CA GLY A 33 -6.26 4.91 13.88
C GLY A 33 -7.67 4.92 13.29
N TYR A 34 -7.72 5.19 11.99
CA TYR A 34 -8.88 5.03 11.13
C TYR A 34 -8.80 3.68 10.44
N ASP A 35 -9.83 2.84 10.56
CA ASP A 35 -9.90 1.54 9.88
C ASP A 35 -10.11 1.71 8.38
N PHE A 36 -9.30 1.05 7.57
CA PHE A 36 -9.41 0.98 6.11
C PHE A 36 -9.98 -0.36 5.68
N CYS A 37 -10.86 -0.33 4.68
CA CYS A 37 -11.45 -1.51 4.06
C CYS A 37 -10.94 -1.70 2.63
N ALA A 38 -10.90 -2.95 2.16
CA ALA A 38 -10.64 -3.27 0.77
C ALA A 38 -11.80 -2.78 -0.11
N SER A 39 -11.52 -2.11 -1.22
CA SER A 39 -12.52 -1.69 -2.21
C SER A 39 -12.86 -2.78 -3.23
N GLU A 40 -12.03 -3.81 -3.32
CA GLU A 40 -12.16 -4.92 -4.27
C GLU A 40 -11.87 -6.25 -3.56
N THR A 41 -12.39 -7.35 -4.12
CA THR A 41 -12.01 -8.70 -3.68
C THR A 41 -10.66 -9.06 -4.28
N VAL A 42 -9.68 -9.43 -3.44
CA VAL A 42 -8.29 -9.70 -3.83
C VAL A 42 -7.81 -11.02 -3.28
N LEU A 43 -7.23 -11.87 -4.14
CA LEU A 43 -6.52 -13.08 -3.75
C LEU A 43 -5.08 -12.72 -3.36
N ILE A 44 -4.66 -13.15 -2.16
CA ILE A 44 -3.27 -13.04 -1.70
C ILE A 44 -2.66 -14.44 -1.68
N PRO A 45 -1.74 -14.74 -2.62
CA PRO A 45 -1.10 -16.05 -2.71
C PRO A 45 -0.38 -16.43 -1.42
N SER A 46 -0.41 -17.71 -1.10
CA SER A 46 0.25 -18.26 0.09
C SER A 46 1.78 -18.19 0.00
N TYR A 47 2.44 -18.28 1.15
CA TYR A 47 3.90 -18.43 1.19
C TYR A 47 4.36 -19.67 0.40
N ASN A 48 3.63 -20.81 0.49
CA ASN A 48 3.97 -22.02 -0.26
C ASN A 48 3.90 -21.82 -1.76
N HIS A 49 2.89 -21.11 -2.26
CA HIS A 49 2.76 -20.74 -3.67
C HIS A 49 3.99 -19.94 -4.12
N ASN A 50 4.37 -18.97 -3.33
CA ASN A 50 5.54 -18.13 -3.58
C ASN A 50 6.85 -18.93 -3.56
N VAL A 51 7.00 -19.89 -2.62
CA VAL A 51 8.17 -20.77 -2.53
C VAL A 51 8.26 -21.71 -3.74
N GLU A 52 7.14 -22.25 -4.23
CA GLU A 52 7.13 -23.08 -5.45
C GLU A 52 7.53 -22.27 -6.70
N GLN A 53 7.09 -21.04 -6.81
CA GLN A 53 7.56 -20.13 -7.87
C GLN A 53 9.07 -19.89 -7.76
N LEU A 54 9.60 -19.66 -6.55
CA LEU A 54 11.04 -19.51 -6.31
C LEU A 54 11.82 -20.77 -6.69
N LYS A 55 11.33 -21.96 -6.34
CA LYS A 55 11.98 -23.24 -6.73
C LYS A 55 12.03 -23.39 -8.24
N GLY A 56 10.95 -23.04 -8.95
CA GLY A 56 10.93 -23.00 -10.42
C GLY A 56 12.02 -22.08 -10.99
N TYR A 57 12.15 -20.92 -10.42
CA TYR A 57 13.19 -19.94 -10.79
C TYR A 57 14.61 -20.45 -10.53
N MET A 58 14.82 -21.10 -9.36
CA MET A 58 16.11 -21.70 -9.00
C MET A 58 16.48 -22.89 -9.89
N ALA A 59 15.49 -23.69 -10.31
CA ALA A 59 15.71 -24.85 -11.19
C ALA A 59 16.16 -24.44 -12.59
N ASP A 60 15.78 -23.26 -13.06
CA ASP A 60 16.14 -22.74 -14.40
C ASP A 60 17.54 -22.09 -14.45
N LYS A 61 18.36 -22.24 -13.39
CA LYS A 61 19.76 -21.78 -13.28
C LYS A 61 20.00 -20.28 -13.52
N THR A 62 18.99 -19.50 -13.83
CA THR A 62 19.12 -18.06 -14.08
C THR A 62 19.47 -17.27 -12.81
N MET A 63 19.20 -17.83 -11.62
CA MET A 63 19.53 -17.18 -10.35
C MET A 63 21.01 -17.24 -9.96
N TYR A 64 21.82 -18.16 -10.54
CA TYR A 64 23.26 -18.23 -10.27
C TYR A 64 24.09 -17.27 -11.13
N SER A 65 23.47 -16.62 -12.08
CA SER A 65 24.08 -15.59 -12.94
C SER A 65 23.48 -14.20 -12.67
N LEU A 66 23.13 -13.89 -11.41
CA LEU A 66 22.84 -12.51 -11.06
C LEU A 66 24.08 -11.68 -11.46
N PRO A 67 23.96 -10.73 -12.40
CA PRO A 67 25.06 -9.83 -12.67
C PRO A 67 25.47 -9.20 -11.35
N GLN A 68 26.78 -9.06 -11.11
CA GLN A 68 27.26 -8.26 -9.99
C GLN A 68 26.88 -6.81 -10.30
N VAL A 69 25.67 -6.44 -9.91
CA VAL A 69 25.16 -5.09 -10.05
C VAL A 69 25.54 -4.36 -8.77
N GLU A 70 26.30 -3.28 -8.90
CA GLU A 70 26.46 -2.34 -7.81
C GLU A 70 25.06 -1.80 -7.45
N GLY A 71 24.56 -2.12 -6.26
CA GLY A 71 23.26 -1.65 -5.78
C GLY A 71 22.29 -2.76 -5.36
N ILE A 72 21.05 -2.35 -5.10
CA ILE A 72 19.97 -3.25 -4.68
C ILE A 72 19.41 -3.97 -5.92
N THR A 73 19.59 -5.30 -5.97
CA THR A 73 19.04 -6.10 -7.06
C THR A 73 17.52 -6.17 -6.98
N LYS A 74 16.84 -5.74 -8.04
CA LYS A 74 15.37 -5.91 -8.17
C LYS A 74 15.03 -7.40 -8.22
N PHE A 75 14.30 -7.87 -7.22
CA PHE A 75 13.76 -9.23 -7.22
C PHE A 75 12.44 -9.26 -8.00
N THR A 76 12.39 -10.01 -9.12
CA THR A 76 11.25 -9.98 -10.05
C THR A 76 10.24 -11.12 -9.84
N GLY A 77 10.53 -12.09 -8.97
CA GLY A 77 9.74 -13.30 -8.82
C GLY A 77 8.48 -13.15 -7.97
N ILE A 78 8.63 -12.69 -6.72
CA ILE A 78 7.52 -12.58 -5.76
C ILE A 78 7.35 -11.11 -5.39
N LYS A 79 6.12 -10.63 -5.53
CA LYS A 79 5.77 -9.26 -5.13
C LYS A 79 4.68 -9.30 -4.07
N PRO A 80 4.68 -8.36 -3.12
CA PRO A 80 3.52 -8.13 -2.26
C PRO A 80 2.27 -7.90 -3.11
N THR A 81 1.13 -8.34 -2.59
CA THR A 81 -0.16 -8.04 -3.23
C THR A 81 -0.63 -6.67 -2.79
N LEU A 82 -0.88 -5.78 -3.74
CA LEU A 82 -1.51 -4.49 -3.48
C LEU A 82 -3.01 -4.68 -3.31
N VAL A 83 -3.53 -4.32 -2.15
CA VAL A 83 -4.96 -4.33 -1.85
C VAL A 83 -5.48 -2.89 -1.89
N PRO A 84 -6.29 -2.52 -2.89
CA PRO A 84 -6.79 -1.16 -3.04
C PRO A 84 -7.85 -0.84 -1.99
N THR A 85 -7.92 0.41 -1.58
CA THR A 85 -8.95 0.90 -0.65
C THR A 85 -9.98 1.82 -1.31
N GLY A 86 -9.67 2.34 -2.49
CA GLY A 86 -10.49 3.34 -3.17
C GLY A 86 -10.44 4.71 -2.49
N VAL A 87 -9.56 4.90 -1.51
CA VAL A 87 -9.48 6.12 -0.69
C VAL A 87 -8.20 6.88 -0.98
N LYS A 88 -8.31 8.20 -1.08
CA LYS A 88 -7.20 9.14 -1.04
C LYS A 88 -7.31 10.04 0.19
N CYS A 89 -6.20 10.60 0.65
CA CYS A 89 -6.14 11.43 1.86
C CYS A 89 -5.55 12.81 1.55
N LYS A 90 -6.36 13.85 1.65
CA LYS A 90 -5.87 15.23 1.62
C LYS A 90 -5.28 15.57 2.99
N LEU A 91 -4.05 16.07 3.01
CA LEU A 91 -3.27 16.39 4.21
C LEU A 91 -2.77 17.84 4.12
N ASP A 92 -2.46 18.43 5.25
CA ASP A 92 -1.70 19.70 5.31
C ASP A 92 -0.22 19.39 5.03
N SER A 93 0.57 20.35 4.52
CA SER A 93 1.94 20.14 4.03
C SER A 93 2.94 19.60 5.06
N ASN A 94 2.64 19.74 6.34
CA ASN A 94 3.46 19.20 7.44
C ASN A 94 2.86 17.93 8.07
N GLN A 95 1.97 17.24 7.36
CA GLN A 95 1.32 16.03 7.80
C GLN A 95 1.61 14.89 6.84
N TYR A 96 1.57 13.68 7.37
CA TYR A 96 1.55 12.43 6.62
C TYR A 96 0.55 11.46 7.24
N LEU A 97 0.07 10.52 6.46
CA LEU A 97 -0.72 9.41 6.95
C LEU A 97 0.18 8.17 7.03
N GLU A 98 0.37 7.66 8.25
CA GLU A 98 1.04 6.38 8.47
C GLU A 98 0.01 5.28 8.43
N ILE A 99 0.19 4.29 7.55
CA ILE A 99 -0.67 3.11 7.47
C ILE A 99 0.04 1.87 8.00
N THR A 100 -0.69 1.05 8.74
CA THR A 100 -0.18 -0.19 9.33
C THR A 100 -1.25 -1.28 9.28
N ALA A 101 -0.84 -2.56 9.37
CA ALA A 101 -1.77 -3.66 9.48
C ALA A 101 -2.56 -3.57 10.80
N ARG A 102 -3.83 -4.02 10.79
CA ARG A 102 -4.57 -4.21 12.04
C ARG A 102 -3.98 -5.38 12.83
N SER A 103 -4.04 -5.31 14.15
CA SER A 103 -3.49 -6.36 15.03
C SER A 103 -4.02 -7.78 14.74
N SER A 104 -5.25 -7.88 14.21
CA SER A 104 -5.84 -9.16 13.82
C SER A 104 -5.25 -9.77 12.55
N MET A 105 -4.64 -8.96 11.68
CA MET A 105 -4.10 -9.44 10.40
C MET A 105 -2.95 -10.44 10.61
N PRO A 106 -1.84 -10.09 11.31
CA PRO A 106 -0.80 -11.07 11.58
C PRO A 106 -1.25 -12.15 12.57
N LEU A 107 -2.04 -11.79 13.60
CA LEU A 107 -2.41 -12.71 14.68
C LEU A 107 -3.32 -13.86 14.22
N LYS A 108 -4.28 -13.58 13.35
CA LYS A 108 -5.30 -14.56 12.92
C LYS A 108 -5.06 -15.13 11.55
N TYR A 109 -4.44 -14.35 10.65
CA TYR A 109 -4.38 -14.65 9.23
C TYR A 109 -2.96 -14.76 8.69
N TRP A 110 -1.92 -14.49 9.50
CA TRP A 110 -0.53 -14.44 9.03
C TRP A 110 -0.32 -13.48 7.85
N LEU A 111 -1.17 -12.47 7.74
CA LEU A 111 -1.03 -11.38 6.78
C LEU A 111 -0.24 -10.24 7.41
N VAL A 112 0.84 -9.84 6.76
CA VAL A 112 1.71 -8.74 7.19
C VAL A 112 1.80 -7.67 6.13
N LEU A 113 2.01 -6.43 6.56
CA LEU A 113 2.32 -5.33 5.67
C LEU A 113 3.79 -5.45 5.24
N ALA A 114 4.06 -5.50 3.93
CA ALA A 114 5.37 -5.81 3.38
C ALA A 114 6.47 -4.80 3.79
N ASN A 115 6.09 -3.54 3.89
CA ASN A 115 6.95 -2.43 4.28
C ASN A 115 6.83 -2.04 5.78
N SER A 116 6.26 -2.92 6.62
CA SER A 116 5.98 -2.67 8.04
C SER A 116 5.02 -1.52 8.29
N GLU A 117 5.31 -0.35 7.74
CA GLU A 117 4.55 0.88 7.78
C GLU A 117 4.56 1.51 6.39
N GLY A 118 3.44 2.04 5.94
CA GLY A 118 3.36 2.82 4.72
C GLY A 118 3.26 4.30 5.06
N ILE A 119 4.05 5.12 4.40
CA ILE A 119 4.03 6.57 4.53
C ILE A 119 3.31 7.16 3.33
N ILE A 120 2.23 7.87 3.58
CA ILE A 120 1.45 8.59 2.56
C ILE A 120 1.67 10.07 2.78
N ASP A 121 2.46 10.67 1.93
CA ASP A 121 2.83 12.08 1.97
C ASP A 121 1.67 12.97 1.51
N SER A 122 1.71 14.26 1.87
CA SER A 122 0.66 15.21 1.50
C SER A 122 0.55 15.43 -0.01
N ASP A 123 1.66 15.33 -0.75
CA ASP A 123 1.76 15.47 -2.20
C ASP A 123 1.37 14.20 -2.98
N TYR A 124 1.10 13.10 -2.29
CA TYR A 124 0.57 11.89 -2.92
C TYR A 124 -0.88 12.04 -3.38
N TYR A 125 -1.63 12.95 -2.75
CA TYR A 125 -3.03 13.21 -3.07
C TYR A 125 -3.22 13.71 -4.51
N GLY A 126 -4.04 13.01 -5.28
CA GLY A 126 -4.39 13.42 -6.64
C GLY A 126 -3.28 13.27 -7.66
N ASN A 127 -2.24 12.46 -7.38
CA ASN A 127 -1.16 12.22 -8.34
C ASN A 127 -1.69 11.59 -9.65
N GLU A 128 -0.95 11.78 -10.75
CA GLU A 128 -1.38 11.41 -12.09
C GLU A 128 -1.52 9.89 -12.30
N SER A 129 -0.77 9.07 -11.55
CA SER A 129 -0.71 7.63 -11.79
C SER A 129 -1.93 6.88 -11.26
N ASN A 130 -2.47 7.26 -10.08
CA ASN A 130 -3.57 6.56 -9.42
C ASN A 130 -4.50 7.47 -8.60
N ASP A 131 -4.50 8.77 -8.84
CA ASP A 131 -5.32 9.75 -8.13
C ASP A 131 -5.07 9.80 -6.60
N GLY A 132 -3.91 9.28 -6.15
CA GLY A 132 -3.55 9.20 -4.73
C GLY A 132 -4.22 8.03 -4.00
N GLU A 133 -4.62 6.97 -4.70
CA GLU A 133 -5.23 5.80 -4.07
C GLU A 133 -4.29 5.11 -3.10
N ILE A 134 -4.74 4.98 -1.86
CA ILE A 134 -4.03 4.28 -0.80
C ILE A 134 -4.24 2.77 -0.97
N CYS A 135 -3.13 2.04 -1.12
CA CYS A 135 -3.13 0.58 -1.19
C CYS A 135 -2.30 0.00 -0.05
N PHE A 136 -2.74 -1.15 0.48
CA PHE A 136 -1.97 -1.92 1.44
C PHE A 136 -1.17 -3.00 0.72
N GLN A 137 0.17 -3.02 0.92
CA GLN A 137 1.06 -4.03 0.37
C GLN A 137 1.10 -5.24 1.31
N LEU A 138 0.34 -6.29 1.02
CA LEU A 138 0.23 -7.44 1.91
C LEU A 138 1.03 -8.64 1.43
N ILE A 139 1.69 -9.32 2.37
CA ILE A 139 2.32 -10.63 2.19
C ILE A 139 1.55 -11.64 3.02
N ASN A 140 1.23 -12.78 2.42
CA ASN A 140 0.60 -13.91 3.08
C ASN A 140 1.67 -14.93 3.49
N LEU A 141 1.92 -15.04 4.80
CA LEU A 141 2.85 -16.00 5.39
C LEU A 141 2.16 -17.33 5.77
N ALA A 142 0.82 -17.43 5.57
CA ALA A 142 0.08 -18.67 5.82
C ALA A 142 0.38 -19.73 4.74
N PRO A 143 0.15 -21.03 5.04
CA PRO A 143 0.40 -22.13 4.11
C PRO A 143 -0.64 -22.22 2.97
N SER A 144 -1.75 -21.48 3.03
CA SER A 144 -2.82 -21.46 2.04
C SER A 144 -3.12 -20.05 1.57
N ASP A 145 -3.65 -19.93 0.36
CA ASP A 145 -4.10 -18.66 -0.21
C ASP A 145 -5.22 -18.04 0.65
N ILE A 146 -5.26 -16.72 0.70
CA ILE A 146 -6.26 -15.97 1.43
C ILE A 146 -6.98 -15.04 0.45
N VAL A 147 -8.31 -15.02 0.52
CA VAL A 147 -9.13 -14.07 -0.21
C VAL A 147 -9.59 -12.98 0.75
N ILE A 148 -9.20 -11.75 0.47
CA ILE A 148 -9.78 -10.56 1.10
C ILE A 148 -11.01 -10.19 0.30
N GLN A 149 -12.16 -10.11 0.96
CA GLN A 149 -13.39 -9.68 0.32
C GLN A 149 -13.49 -8.15 0.30
N GLN A 150 -14.17 -7.62 -0.71
CA GLN A 150 -14.57 -6.22 -0.69
C GLN A 150 -15.28 -5.88 0.62
N GLY A 151 -14.88 -4.77 1.27
CA GLY A 151 -15.41 -4.34 2.56
C GLY A 151 -14.69 -4.90 3.79
N ASP A 152 -13.80 -5.89 3.62
CA ASP A 152 -12.99 -6.39 4.73
C ASP A 152 -12.03 -5.31 5.23
N LYS A 153 -11.91 -5.21 6.55
CA LYS A 153 -10.96 -4.29 7.20
C LYS A 153 -9.55 -4.85 7.12
N ILE A 154 -8.67 -4.18 6.40
CA ILE A 154 -7.31 -4.65 6.09
C ILE A 154 -6.20 -3.96 6.85
N GLY A 155 -6.43 -2.76 7.32
CA GLY A 155 -5.41 -1.97 8.01
C GLY A 155 -6.01 -0.79 8.76
N GLN A 156 -5.13 0.04 9.29
CA GLN A 156 -5.49 1.30 9.93
C GLN A 156 -4.50 2.39 9.54
N GLY A 157 -4.93 3.65 9.63
CA GLY A 157 -4.07 4.79 9.36
C GLY A 157 -4.15 5.83 10.47
N ILE A 158 -3.03 6.45 10.79
CA ILE A 158 -2.91 7.51 11.79
C ILE A 158 -2.31 8.75 11.10
N ILE A 159 -3.00 9.89 11.20
CA ILE A 159 -2.47 11.16 10.70
C ILE A 159 -1.47 11.70 11.72
N LYS A 160 -0.27 12.00 11.26
CA LYS A 160 0.83 12.51 12.07
C LYS A 160 1.39 13.79 11.48
N THR A 161 2.06 14.59 12.32
CA THR A 161 2.84 15.76 11.90
C THR A 161 4.32 15.45 11.97
N TYR A 162 5.11 16.09 11.13
CA TYR A 162 6.57 15.98 11.12
C TYR A 162 7.22 17.37 11.08
N ILE A 163 8.48 17.39 11.38
CA ILE A 163 9.36 18.55 11.25
C ILE A 163 10.49 18.19 10.30
N THR A 164 10.95 19.17 9.52
CA THR A 164 12.13 19.05 8.67
C THR A 164 13.40 19.43 9.45
N VAL A 165 14.56 19.08 8.91
CA VAL A 165 15.84 19.52 9.47
C VAL A 165 16.07 21.01 9.20
N GLU A 166 16.86 21.65 10.08
CA GLU A 166 17.38 22.99 9.83
C GLU A 166 18.37 22.92 8.64
N ASP A 167 18.43 23.97 7.85
CA ASP A 167 19.34 24.07 6.68
C ASP A 167 19.07 23.04 5.55
N GLU A 168 17.82 22.55 5.42
CA GLU A 168 17.42 21.73 4.30
C GLU A 168 17.51 22.52 2.98
N GLU A 169 18.17 21.92 1.97
CA GLU A 169 18.16 22.49 0.62
C GLU A 169 16.73 22.47 0.06
N GLU A 170 16.35 23.54 -0.64
CA GLU A 170 15.01 23.65 -1.21
C GLU A 170 14.74 22.51 -2.21
N VAL A 171 13.77 21.65 -1.89
CA VAL A 171 13.32 20.57 -2.78
C VAL A 171 12.23 21.12 -3.69
N THR A 172 12.54 21.22 -4.98
CA THR A 172 11.60 21.77 -6.00
C THR A 172 10.94 20.69 -6.85
N THR A 173 11.28 19.41 -6.62
CA THR A 173 10.72 18.28 -7.38
C THR A 173 9.29 17.99 -6.95
N GLU A 174 8.37 17.99 -7.91
CA GLU A 174 6.98 17.58 -7.67
C GLU A 174 6.82 16.05 -7.86
N ARG A 175 5.93 15.46 -7.06
CA ARG A 175 5.60 14.04 -7.14
C ARG A 175 4.70 13.75 -8.34
N THR A 176 5.07 12.79 -9.17
CA THR A 176 4.26 12.34 -10.32
C THR A 176 3.55 11.01 -10.06
N GLY A 177 3.96 10.24 -9.04
CA GLY A 177 3.39 8.95 -8.73
C GLY A 177 3.80 8.40 -7.37
N GLY A 178 3.68 7.08 -7.18
CA GLY A 178 4.03 6.38 -5.96
C GLY A 178 4.86 5.12 -6.20
N PHE A 179 5.14 4.37 -5.13
CA PHE A 179 5.82 3.07 -5.16
C PHE A 179 7.20 3.09 -5.85
N GLY A 180 7.99 4.14 -5.63
CA GLY A 180 9.34 4.32 -6.17
C GLY A 180 9.42 5.07 -7.50
N SER A 181 8.34 5.72 -7.95
CA SER A 181 8.35 6.53 -9.19
C SER A 181 9.28 7.75 -9.14
N THR A 182 9.78 8.12 -7.96
CA THR A 182 10.79 9.19 -7.79
C THR A 182 12.21 8.75 -8.09
N ASP A 183 12.46 7.43 -8.17
CA ASP A 183 13.78 6.85 -8.46
C ASP A 183 14.02 6.62 -9.96
N ASP A 184 12.96 6.55 -10.77
CA ASP A 184 13.05 6.35 -12.22
C ASP A 184 13.26 7.70 -12.95
N LYS A 185 14.41 8.32 -12.69
CA LYS A 185 14.95 9.42 -13.50
C LYS A 185 16.21 8.93 -14.21
N ASP A 186 16.00 8.12 -15.25
CA ASP A 186 16.95 7.89 -16.36
C ASP A 186 16.17 7.68 -17.69
#